data_b83005441591518b12adcc0b0cca79e3
#
_entry.id   b83005441591518b12adcc0b0cca79e3
#
_cell.length_a   1.000
_cell.length_b   1.000
_cell.length_c   1.000
_cell.angle_alpha   90.00
_cell.angle_beta   90.00
_cell.angle_gamma   90.00
#
_symmetry.space_group_name_H-M   'P 1'
#
loop_
_entity.id
_entity.type
_entity.pdbx_description
1 polymer ?
#
loop_
_entity_poly.entity_id
_entity_poly.type
_entity_poly.pdbx_seq_one_letter_code
_entity_poly.pdbx_strand_id
1 'polypeptide(L)'
;FRDVKQSDYYYDAVKWALEKGITEGTGAETFSPHASCTRAQTVTFLWRAAGSPEPTGTVNPFSDLSPNAYYYKAVLWAVENGITQGTSADTFSPDATVTRGQTVTFLHRAAGAPSHGGNAAFLDISDNDYYFAAVAWAAQNGITSGTGNGKFAPNAVCTRAQIVTLLYRADN
;
A
#
# COMPACT_ATOMS: atom_id res chain seq x y z
N PHE A 1 -7.02 19.78 -2.39
CA PHE A 1 -7.06 19.19 -3.75
C PHE A 1 -8.44 19.41 -4.37
N ARG A 2 -8.47 19.90 -5.60
CA ARG A 2 -9.73 20.20 -6.32
C ARG A 2 -10.47 18.94 -6.77
N ASP A 3 -9.73 17.85 -6.93
CA ASP A 3 -10.23 16.55 -7.38
C ASP A 3 -10.64 15.62 -6.24
N VAL A 4 -10.73 16.14 -5.02
CA VAL A 4 -11.18 15.41 -3.82
C VAL A 4 -12.31 16.19 -3.18
N LYS A 5 -13.53 15.62 -3.19
CA LYS A 5 -14.73 16.26 -2.66
C LYS A 5 -15.08 15.70 -1.29
N GLN A 6 -15.72 16.50 -0.46
CA GLN A 6 -16.15 16.08 0.88
C GLN A 6 -17.09 14.87 0.85
N SER A 7 -17.81 14.65 -0.26
CA SER A 7 -18.70 13.51 -0.44
C SER A 7 -17.98 12.22 -0.83
N ASP A 8 -16.69 12.28 -1.16
CA ASP A 8 -15.94 11.09 -1.59
C ASP A 8 -15.59 10.20 -0.38
N TYR A 9 -15.68 8.87 -0.56
CA TYR A 9 -15.41 7.94 0.52
C TYR A 9 -13.97 8.05 1.08
N TYR A 10 -13.06 8.56 0.24
CA TYR A 10 -11.64 8.72 0.57
C TYR A 10 -11.28 10.13 1.09
N TYR A 11 -12.26 11.02 1.26
CA TYR A 11 -12.00 12.42 1.64
C TYR A 11 -11.18 12.53 2.92
N ASP A 12 -11.65 11.89 3.98
CA ASP A 12 -10.98 11.95 5.29
C ASP A 12 -9.60 11.28 5.25
N ALA A 13 -9.47 10.21 4.48
CA ALA A 13 -8.19 9.52 4.30
C ALA A 13 -7.17 10.39 3.57
N VAL A 14 -7.58 11.08 2.52
CA VAL A 14 -6.70 12.00 1.77
C VAL A 14 -6.30 13.19 2.64
N LYS A 15 -7.24 13.75 3.39
CA LYS A 15 -6.97 14.84 4.32
C LYS A 15 -5.95 14.43 5.38
N TRP A 16 -6.17 13.28 6.02
CA TRP A 16 -5.26 12.68 6.97
C TRP A 16 -3.86 12.46 6.38
N ALA A 17 -3.78 11.90 5.19
CA ALA A 17 -2.51 11.62 4.52
C ALA A 17 -1.73 12.90 4.21
N LEU A 18 -2.44 13.98 3.83
CA LEU A 18 -1.81 15.29 3.62
C LEU A 18 -1.29 15.87 4.95
N GLU A 19 -2.11 15.85 6.01
CA GLU A 19 -1.75 16.36 7.33
C GLU A 19 -0.56 15.62 7.96
N LYS A 20 -0.46 14.31 7.69
CA LYS A 20 0.65 13.46 8.16
C LYS A 20 1.88 13.52 7.27
N GLY A 21 1.84 14.26 6.17
CA GLY A 21 2.96 14.32 5.23
C GLY A 21 3.18 13.03 4.44
N ILE A 22 2.17 12.17 4.37
CA ILE A 22 2.22 10.91 3.61
C ILE A 22 2.14 11.19 2.11
N THR A 23 1.36 12.20 1.73
CA THR A 23 1.21 12.63 0.34
C THR A 23 1.30 14.15 0.23
N GLU A 24 1.82 14.61 -0.89
CA GLU A 24 1.78 16.01 -1.32
C GLU A 24 0.86 16.18 -2.54
N GLY A 25 0.26 15.08 -3.00
CA GLY A 25 -0.52 15.05 -4.24
C GLY A 25 0.32 14.70 -5.45
N THR A 26 -0.29 14.84 -6.62
CA THR A 26 0.37 14.68 -7.92
C THR A 26 0.67 16.03 -8.59
N GLY A 27 0.14 17.10 -8.00
CA GLY A 27 0.35 18.49 -8.40
C GLY A 27 -0.11 19.40 -7.27
N ALA A 28 0.08 20.71 -7.44
CA ALA A 28 -0.20 21.69 -6.39
C ALA A 28 -1.64 21.63 -5.86
N GLU A 29 -2.59 21.23 -6.70
CA GLU A 29 -4.01 21.21 -6.34
C GLU A 29 -4.68 19.86 -6.66
N THR A 30 -3.91 18.83 -7.03
CA THR A 30 -4.46 17.54 -7.46
C THR A 30 -3.89 16.39 -6.66
N PHE A 31 -4.75 15.47 -6.26
CA PHE A 31 -4.38 14.21 -5.62
C PHE A 31 -4.38 13.04 -6.61
N SER A 32 -5.18 13.12 -7.66
CA SER A 32 -5.41 12.07 -8.66
C SER A 32 -5.92 10.77 -8.03
N PRO A 33 -7.09 10.79 -7.36
CA PRO A 33 -7.58 9.66 -6.57
C PRO A 33 -7.77 8.37 -7.36
N HIS A 34 -8.15 8.48 -8.63
CA HIS A 34 -8.45 7.33 -9.48
C HIS A 34 -7.23 6.84 -10.29
N ALA A 35 -6.10 7.52 -10.19
CA ALA A 35 -4.88 7.07 -10.85
C ALA A 35 -4.38 5.78 -10.22
N SER A 36 -3.85 4.88 -11.06
CA SER A 36 -3.20 3.65 -10.61
C SER A 36 -1.98 3.98 -9.76
N CYS A 37 -1.77 3.22 -8.70
CA CYS A 37 -0.61 3.37 -7.85
C CYS A 37 0.50 2.43 -8.31
N THR A 38 1.73 2.93 -8.37
CA THR A 38 2.90 2.09 -8.66
C THR A 38 3.40 1.41 -7.39
N ARG A 39 4.24 0.39 -7.56
CA ARG A 39 4.91 -0.28 -6.44
C ARG A 39 5.76 0.71 -5.64
N ALA A 40 6.50 1.58 -6.34
CA ALA A 40 7.31 2.62 -5.70
C ALA A 40 6.46 3.60 -4.90
N GLN A 41 5.34 4.06 -5.45
CA GLN A 41 4.42 4.95 -4.74
C GLN A 41 3.83 4.28 -3.50
N THR A 42 3.46 3.01 -3.61
CA THR A 42 2.86 2.25 -2.50
C THR A 42 3.83 2.13 -1.32
N VAL A 43 5.07 1.69 -1.57
CA VAL A 43 6.05 1.57 -0.48
C VAL A 43 6.45 2.92 0.09
N THR A 44 6.43 3.98 -0.72
CA THR A 44 6.69 5.33 -0.25
C THR A 44 5.60 5.83 0.68
N PHE A 45 4.33 5.57 0.38
CA PHE A 45 3.22 5.87 1.29
C PHE A 45 3.37 5.13 2.62
N LEU A 46 3.69 3.84 2.58
CA LEU A 46 3.92 3.04 3.78
C LEU A 46 5.10 3.58 4.61
N TRP A 47 6.20 3.92 3.97
CA TRP A 47 7.39 4.46 4.61
C TRP A 47 7.10 5.80 5.28
N ARG A 48 6.41 6.70 4.59
CA ARG A 48 6.01 8.00 5.15
C ARG A 48 5.02 7.83 6.31
N ALA A 49 4.08 6.90 6.20
CA ALA A 49 3.16 6.59 7.29
C ALA A 49 3.88 6.07 8.53
N ALA A 50 5.02 5.40 8.35
CA ALA A 50 5.88 4.92 9.45
C ALA A 50 6.81 6.02 10.02
N GLY A 51 6.73 7.24 9.52
CA GLY A 51 7.56 8.37 9.97
C GLY A 51 8.85 8.54 9.20
N SER A 52 8.94 7.97 8.00
CA SER A 52 10.11 8.05 7.11
C SER A 52 11.42 7.62 7.79
N PRO A 53 11.46 6.44 8.42
CA PRO A 53 12.67 6.00 9.12
C PRO A 53 13.83 5.79 8.15
N GLU A 54 15.03 6.20 8.57
CA GLU A 54 16.23 5.97 7.75
C GLU A 54 16.52 4.47 7.66
N PRO A 55 16.81 3.94 6.46
CA PRO A 55 17.27 2.56 6.32
C PRO A 55 18.58 2.36 7.08
N THR A 56 18.73 1.23 7.76
CA THR A 56 19.94 0.92 8.55
C THR A 56 21.07 0.39 7.68
N GLY A 57 20.71 -0.34 6.60
CA GLY A 57 21.68 -0.88 5.64
C GLY A 57 21.84 0.01 4.41
N THR A 58 22.95 -0.17 3.72
CA THR A 58 23.25 0.56 2.48
C THR A 58 23.25 -0.36 1.26
N VAL A 59 22.96 -1.65 1.45
CA VAL A 59 22.98 -2.63 0.36
C VAL A 59 21.71 -2.51 -0.44
N ASN A 60 21.85 -2.19 -1.72
CA ASN A 60 20.76 -2.17 -2.69
C ASN A 60 20.81 -3.48 -3.50
N PRO A 61 19.87 -4.42 -3.27
CA PRO A 61 19.85 -5.68 -4.01
C PRO A 61 19.30 -5.55 -5.44
N PHE A 62 18.74 -4.40 -5.81
CA PHE A 62 18.00 -4.25 -7.06
C PHE A 62 18.77 -3.44 -8.10
N SER A 63 18.85 -3.99 -9.32
CA SER A 63 19.47 -3.33 -10.45
C SER A 63 18.65 -2.16 -11.02
N ASP A 64 17.34 -2.18 -10.79
CA ASP A 64 16.39 -1.18 -11.26
C ASP A 64 16.05 -0.09 -10.22
N LEU A 65 16.81 0.01 -9.14
CA LEU A 65 16.63 0.99 -8.10
C LEU A 65 17.77 2.00 -8.09
N SER A 66 17.49 3.21 -8.59
CA SER A 66 18.48 4.30 -8.60
C SER A 66 18.61 4.95 -7.22
N PRO A 67 19.84 5.21 -6.73
CA PRO A 67 20.05 5.97 -5.49
C PRO A 67 19.46 7.39 -5.51
N ASN A 68 19.24 7.95 -6.69
CA ASN A 68 18.66 9.29 -6.85
C ASN A 68 17.13 9.30 -6.90
N ALA A 69 16.48 8.13 -6.93
CA ALA A 69 15.03 8.03 -6.96
C ALA A 69 14.44 8.48 -5.62
N TYR A 70 13.28 9.19 -5.69
CA TYR A 70 12.60 9.67 -4.48
C TYR A 70 12.20 8.52 -3.54
N TYR A 71 11.98 7.34 -4.09
CA TYR A 71 11.55 6.15 -3.36
C TYR A 71 12.70 5.26 -2.88
N TYR A 72 13.96 5.65 -3.10
CA TYR A 72 15.13 4.82 -2.80
C TYR A 72 15.15 4.35 -1.34
N LYS A 73 15.05 5.30 -0.40
CA LYS A 73 15.04 4.98 1.03
C LYS A 73 13.83 4.14 1.44
N ALA A 74 12.67 4.46 0.87
CA ALA A 74 11.44 3.71 1.15
C ALA A 74 11.57 2.24 0.74
N VAL A 75 12.14 1.98 -0.43
CA VAL A 75 12.35 0.61 -0.92
C VAL A 75 13.36 -0.15 -0.05
N LEU A 76 14.49 0.47 0.30
CA LEU A 76 15.47 -0.15 1.20
C LEU A 76 14.87 -0.47 2.57
N TRP A 77 14.11 0.47 3.13
CA TRP A 77 13.39 0.26 4.39
C TRP A 77 12.40 -0.92 4.28
N ALA A 78 11.66 -0.98 3.19
CA ALA A 78 10.68 -2.05 2.97
C ALA A 78 11.34 -3.43 2.88
N VAL A 79 12.51 -3.53 2.24
CA VAL A 79 13.29 -4.77 2.18
C VAL A 79 13.79 -5.16 3.57
N GLU A 80 14.39 -4.22 4.31
CA GLU A 80 14.92 -4.47 5.66
C GLU A 80 13.85 -4.95 6.63
N ASN A 81 12.61 -4.49 6.46
CA ASN A 81 11.50 -4.82 7.34
C ASN A 81 10.65 -6.00 6.81
N GLY A 82 11.12 -6.69 5.78
CA GLY A 82 10.41 -7.85 5.24
C GLY A 82 9.09 -7.54 4.56
N ILE A 83 8.84 -6.27 4.19
CA ILE A 83 7.60 -5.84 3.53
C ILE A 83 7.59 -6.28 2.08
N THR A 84 8.74 -6.20 1.41
CA THR A 84 8.91 -6.65 0.03
C THR A 84 10.23 -7.40 -0.15
N GLN A 85 10.26 -8.30 -1.12
CA GLN A 85 11.46 -8.99 -1.59
C GLN A 85 11.76 -8.63 -3.04
N GLY A 86 10.98 -7.70 -3.63
CA GLY A 86 11.04 -7.38 -5.05
C GLY A 86 10.17 -8.29 -5.90
N THR A 87 10.26 -8.12 -7.20
CA THR A 87 9.58 -8.98 -8.19
C THR A 87 10.47 -10.13 -8.66
N SER A 88 11.78 -10.00 -8.42
CA SER A 88 12.79 -11.05 -8.59
C SER A 88 13.93 -10.79 -7.60
N ALA A 89 14.96 -11.62 -7.63
CA ALA A 89 16.13 -11.47 -6.76
C ALA A 89 16.85 -10.12 -6.96
N ASP A 90 16.80 -9.57 -8.17
CA ASP A 90 17.54 -8.36 -8.54
C ASP A 90 16.68 -7.24 -9.13
N THR A 91 15.33 -7.37 -9.09
CA THR A 91 14.42 -6.33 -9.57
C THR A 91 13.35 -6.02 -8.52
N PHE A 92 13.07 -4.72 -8.35
CA PHE A 92 11.95 -4.24 -7.54
C PHE A 92 10.72 -3.92 -8.39
N SER A 93 10.92 -3.54 -9.63
CA SER A 93 9.90 -3.08 -10.57
C SER A 93 9.15 -1.85 -10.04
N PRO A 94 9.85 -0.72 -9.81
CA PRO A 94 9.26 0.45 -9.15
C PRO A 94 8.07 1.05 -9.91
N ASP A 95 8.11 1.02 -11.23
CA ASP A 95 7.09 1.64 -12.08
C ASP A 95 5.92 0.70 -12.42
N ALA A 96 5.99 -0.56 -12.02
CA ALA A 96 4.88 -1.49 -12.21
C ALA A 96 3.71 -1.08 -11.32
N THR A 97 2.49 -1.21 -11.84
CA THR A 97 1.28 -0.98 -11.04
C THR A 97 1.15 -2.05 -9.96
N VAL A 98 0.55 -1.66 -8.83
CA VAL A 98 0.32 -2.57 -7.70
C VAL A 98 -1.12 -3.06 -7.74
N THR A 99 -1.32 -4.35 -7.43
CA THR A 99 -2.66 -4.91 -7.26
C THR A 99 -3.17 -4.68 -5.83
N ARG A 100 -4.49 -4.82 -5.65
CA ARG A 100 -5.10 -4.75 -4.32
C ARG A 100 -4.54 -5.83 -3.38
N GLY A 101 -4.34 -7.05 -3.89
CA GLY A 101 -3.72 -8.14 -3.12
C GLY A 101 -2.28 -7.84 -2.69
N GLN A 102 -1.48 -7.26 -3.57
CA GLN A 102 -0.12 -6.83 -3.25
C GLN A 102 -0.13 -5.71 -2.21
N THR A 103 -1.01 -4.73 -2.37
CA THR A 103 -1.11 -3.58 -1.46
C THR A 103 -1.45 -4.03 -0.03
N VAL A 104 -2.47 -4.85 0.13
CA VAL A 104 -2.87 -5.32 1.46
C VAL A 104 -1.80 -6.24 2.08
N THR A 105 -1.06 -6.97 1.24
CA THR A 105 0.07 -7.79 1.69
C THR A 105 1.21 -6.93 2.22
N PHE A 106 1.56 -5.84 1.52
CA PHE A 106 2.55 -4.88 2.00
C PHE A 106 2.12 -4.26 3.33
N LEU A 107 0.86 -3.86 3.42
CA LEU A 107 0.30 -3.26 4.64
C LEU A 107 0.34 -4.24 5.83
N HIS A 108 -0.04 -5.49 5.60
CA HIS A 108 -0.01 -6.54 6.61
C HIS A 108 1.42 -6.78 7.13
N ARG A 109 2.38 -6.87 6.22
CA ARG A 109 3.79 -7.04 6.57
C ARG A 109 4.35 -5.81 7.30
N ALA A 110 3.96 -4.61 6.88
CA ALA A 110 4.36 -3.38 7.58
C ALA A 110 3.83 -3.33 9.02
N ALA A 111 2.68 -3.94 9.28
CA ALA A 111 2.10 -4.07 10.62
C ALA A 111 2.73 -5.20 11.45
N GLY A 112 3.74 -5.89 10.94
CA GLY A 112 4.39 -7.01 11.61
C GLY A 112 3.76 -8.36 11.32
N ALA A 113 2.97 -8.47 10.27
CA ALA A 113 2.27 -9.67 9.84
C ALA A 113 1.47 -10.33 10.99
N PRO A 114 0.60 -9.57 11.68
CA PRO A 114 -0.16 -10.12 12.80
C PRO A 114 -1.05 -11.28 12.34
N SER A 115 -1.29 -12.22 13.25
CA SER A 115 -2.16 -13.35 12.97
C SER A 115 -3.59 -12.90 12.71
N HIS A 116 -4.29 -13.67 11.89
CA HIS A 116 -5.72 -13.48 11.61
C HIS A 116 -6.51 -14.64 12.19
N GLY A 117 -7.75 -14.40 12.58
CA GLY A 117 -8.67 -15.46 13.00
C GLY A 117 -9.66 -15.78 11.88
N GLY A 118 -9.79 -17.04 11.50
CA GLY A 118 -10.82 -17.47 10.56
C GLY A 118 -10.50 -17.18 9.10
N ASN A 119 -11.56 -17.16 8.28
CA ASN A 119 -11.47 -17.03 6.83
C ASN A 119 -11.60 -15.58 6.39
N ALA A 120 -10.98 -15.24 5.26
CA ALA A 120 -11.35 -14.06 4.51
C ALA A 120 -12.79 -14.24 4.00
N ALA A 121 -13.67 -13.30 4.32
CA ALA A 121 -15.09 -13.42 4.02
C ALA A 121 -15.43 -13.06 2.56
N PHE A 122 -14.55 -13.38 1.61
CA PHE A 122 -14.70 -13.02 0.20
C PHE A 122 -14.71 -14.26 -0.68
N LEU A 123 -15.57 -14.23 -1.70
CA LEU A 123 -15.76 -15.34 -2.63
C LEU A 123 -14.57 -15.58 -3.57
N ASP A 124 -13.77 -14.54 -3.82
CA ASP A 124 -12.65 -14.56 -4.75
C ASP A 124 -11.28 -14.70 -4.05
N ILE A 125 -11.28 -15.10 -2.77
CA ILE A 125 -10.07 -15.32 -1.98
C ILE A 125 -10.00 -16.78 -1.55
N SER A 126 -8.90 -17.43 -1.85
CA SER A 126 -8.61 -18.83 -1.46
C SER A 126 -7.50 -18.86 -0.41
N ASP A 127 -7.57 -19.84 0.50
CA ASP A 127 -6.54 -20.07 1.52
C ASP A 127 -5.16 -20.41 0.95
N ASN A 128 -5.08 -20.78 -0.34
CA ASN A 128 -3.83 -21.02 -1.06
C ASN A 128 -3.20 -19.73 -1.64
N ASP A 129 -3.91 -18.62 -1.60
CA ASP A 129 -3.41 -17.35 -2.14
C ASP A 129 -2.37 -16.75 -1.19
N TYR A 130 -1.29 -16.16 -1.76
CA TYR A 130 -0.24 -15.56 -0.93
C TYR A 130 -0.76 -14.38 -0.09
N TYR A 131 -1.81 -13.71 -0.53
CA TYR A 131 -2.44 -12.57 0.14
C TYR A 131 -3.55 -12.98 1.11
N PHE A 132 -3.83 -14.27 1.28
CA PHE A 132 -4.97 -14.75 2.09
C PHE A 132 -4.91 -14.19 3.52
N ALA A 133 -3.79 -14.37 4.20
CA ALA A 133 -3.63 -13.92 5.59
C ALA A 133 -3.79 -12.39 5.71
N ALA A 134 -3.23 -11.65 4.76
CA ALA A 134 -3.33 -10.20 4.73
C ALA A 134 -4.77 -9.73 4.52
N VAL A 135 -5.49 -10.34 3.58
CA VAL A 135 -6.89 -10.00 3.31
C VAL A 135 -7.78 -10.34 4.51
N ALA A 136 -7.60 -11.52 5.12
CA ALA A 136 -8.34 -11.92 6.30
C ALA A 136 -8.10 -10.95 7.47
N TRP A 137 -6.85 -10.61 7.72
CA TRP A 137 -6.48 -9.63 8.74
C TRP A 137 -7.13 -8.25 8.47
N ALA A 138 -7.05 -7.77 7.24
CA ALA A 138 -7.60 -6.47 6.87
C ALA A 138 -9.12 -6.43 7.00
N ALA A 139 -9.81 -7.51 6.63
CA ALA A 139 -11.26 -7.62 6.79
C ALA A 139 -11.68 -7.64 8.27
N GLN A 140 -10.98 -8.41 9.10
CA GLN A 140 -11.29 -8.53 10.54
C GLN A 140 -11.03 -7.24 11.30
N ASN A 141 -10.09 -6.43 10.87
CA ASN A 141 -9.74 -5.16 11.51
C ASN A 141 -10.44 -3.94 10.90
N GLY A 142 -11.42 -4.15 10.04
CA GLY A 142 -12.19 -3.06 9.43
C GLY A 142 -11.39 -2.22 8.43
N ILE A 143 -10.25 -2.72 7.97
CA ILE A 143 -9.39 -2.02 7.01
C ILE A 143 -9.98 -2.09 5.61
N THR A 144 -10.59 -3.22 5.26
CA THR A 144 -11.29 -3.40 3.99
C THR A 144 -12.67 -4.02 4.20
N SER A 145 -13.62 -3.61 3.38
CA SER A 145 -14.93 -4.25 3.23
C SER A 145 -15.10 -4.89 1.86
N GLY A 146 -14.05 -4.88 1.05
CA GLY A 146 -14.09 -5.40 -0.32
C GLY A 146 -14.60 -4.36 -1.33
N THR A 147 -14.90 -4.85 -2.53
CA THR A 147 -15.37 -4.02 -3.65
C THR A 147 -16.86 -4.16 -3.91
N GLY A 148 -17.55 -5.01 -3.14
CA GLY A 148 -18.97 -5.32 -3.28
C GLY A 148 -19.22 -6.73 -3.80
N ASN A 149 -20.45 -7.18 -3.69
CA ASN A 149 -20.88 -8.52 -4.15
C ASN A 149 -20.09 -9.68 -3.54
N GLY A 150 -19.60 -9.52 -2.31
CA GLY A 150 -18.80 -10.54 -1.62
C GLY A 150 -17.40 -10.71 -2.16
N LYS A 151 -16.88 -9.74 -2.91
CA LYS A 151 -15.55 -9.82 -3.56
C LYS A 151 -14.57 -8.83 -2.95
N PHE A 152 -13.30 -9.22 -2.91
CA PHE A 152 -12.18 -8.34 -2.57
C PHE A 152 -11.50 -7.76 -3.82
N ALA A 153 -11.53 -8.46 -4.94
CA ALA A 153 -10.86 -8.13 -6.19
C ALA A 153 -9.33 -8.02 -6.02
N PRO A 154 -8.64 -9.11 -5.64
CA PRO A 154 -7.22 -9.07 -5.31
C PRO A 154 -6.32 -8.72 -6.50
N ASN A 155 -6.75 -9.06 -7.72
CA ASN A 155 -5.96 -8.84 -8.93
C ASN A 155 -6.26 -7.50 -9.61
N ALA A 156 -7.24 -6.75 -9.11
CA ALA A 156 -7.53 -5.41 -9.62
C ALA A 156 -6.41 -4.44 -9.24
N VAL A 157 -6.12 -3.48 -10.12
CA VAL A 157 -5.12 -2.44 -9.85
C VAL A 157 -5.61 -1.58 -8.69
N CYS A 158 -4.70 -1.29 -7.75
CA CYS A 158 -5.00 -0.43 -6.62
C CYS A 158 -4.84 1.04 -7.01
N THR A 159 -5.84 1.86 -6.70
CA THR A 159 -5.77 3.30 -6.96
C THR A 159 -5.14 4.04 -5.79
N ARG A 160 -4.72 5.29 -6.04
CA ARG A 160 -4.18 6.18 -5.01
C ARG A 160 -5.19 6.41 -3.88
N ALA A 161 -6.47 6.59 -4.20
CA ALA A 161 -7.52 6.72 -3.19
C ALA A 161 -7.65 5.45 -2.34
N GLN A 162 -7.56 4.28 -2.96
CA GLN A 162 -7.66 3.01 -2.25
C GLN A 162 -6.51 2.80 -1.27
N ILE A 163 -5.26 3.05 -1.66
CA ILE A 163 -4.11 2.85 -0.76
C ILE A 163 -4.16 3.81 0.44
N VAL A 164 -4.46 5.09 0.23
CA VAL A 164 -4.54 6.02 1.37
C VAL A 164 -5.71 5.68 2.30
N THR A 165 -6.82 5.16 1.75
CA THR A 165 -7.95 4.71 2.56
C THR A 165 -7.60 3.49 3.41
N LEU A 166 -6.89 2.53 2.84
CA LEU A 166 -6.42 1.36 3.59
C LEU A 166 -5.46 1.76 4.71
N LEU A 167 -4.51 2.66 4.42
CA LEU A 167 -3.58 3.19 5.42
C LEU A 167 -4.29 3.94 6.54
N TYR A 168 -5.24 4.80 6.18
CA TYR A 168 -6.03 5.56 7.15
C TYR A 168 -6.79 4.64 8.10
N ARG A 169 -7.44 3.63 7.55
CA ARG A 169 -8.19 2.65 8.35
C ARG A 169 -7.28 1.79 9.23
N ALA A 170 -6.09 1.49 8.76
CA ALA A 170 -5.10 0.73 9.53
C ALA A 170 -4.53 1.54 10.70
N ASP A 171 -4.42 2.86 10.54
CA ASP A 171 -3.91 3.78 11.58
C ASP A 171 -4.97 4.10 12.64
N ASN A 172 -6.22 3.97 12.29
CA ASN A 172 -7.36 4.27 13.16
C ASN A 172 -8.16 3.02 13.50
#